data_cfc25c84b62c27bfd2cf9bb0e7a4e0aa
#
_entry.id   cfc25c84b62c27bfd2cf9bb0e7a4e0aa
#
_cell.length_a   1.000
_cell.length_b   1.000
_cell.length_c   1.000
_cell.angle_alpha   90.00
_cell.angle_beta   90.00
_cell.angle_gamma   90.00
#
_symmetry.space_group_name_H-M   'P 1'
#
loop_
_entity.id
_entity.type
_entity.pdbx_description
1 polymer ?
#
loop_
_entity_poly.entity_id
_entity_poly.type
_entity_poly.pdbx_seq_one_letter_code
_entity_poly.pdbx_strand_id
1 'polypeptide(L)'
;IKNSILIRGSLEKHCLWQKESLLNLAFCNISTNKKYFAWIDHDLPFSNQNWLIESIQKLESGNDLVQLFEEVVYLDQKAIVSHRSVGRSKKMKNLNVKFQSRNAHGCPGGGWMGRVETLKNIFPVPSIVIGSGDEWLAYGFYGTKNISKPMQDQLDVYSLDVQDSLMCYPDKISNMKLNIGFTSGKCYHL
;
A
#
# COMPACT_ATOMS: atom_id res chain seq x y z
N ILE A 1 -12.42 -5.16 21.75
CA ILE A 1 -11.41 -4.11 21.56
C ILE A 1 -12.14 -2.78 21.74
N LYS A 2 -11.76 -1.97 22.75
CA LYS A 2 -12.29 -0.61 22.91
C LYS A 2 -11.83 0.21 21.71
N ASN A 3 -12.74 0.93 21.07
CA ASN A 3 -12.48 1.83 19.93
C ASN A 3 -12.24 1.14 18.56
N SER A 4 -12.90 0.03 18.29
CA SER A 4 -12.94 -0.55 16.94
C SER A 4 -14.25 -0.20 16.24
N ILE A 5 -14.18 0.02 14.93
CA ILE A 5 -15.34 0.17 14.03
C ILE A 5 -15.36 -1.05 13.14
N LEU A 6 -16.47 -1.79 13.16
CA LEU A 6 -16.70 -2.92 12.26
C LEU A 6 -17.57 -2.45 11.08
N ILE A 7 -16.99 -2.52 9.87
CA ILE A 7 -17.71 -2.27 8.63
C ILE A 7 -18.13 -3.63 8.06
N ARG A 8 -19.44 -3.85 7.91
CA ARG A 8 -19.99 -5.10 7.39
C ARG A 8 -20.41 -4.93 5.94
N GLY A 9 -19.96 -5.84 5.08
CA GLY A 9 -20.44 -6.00 3.73
C GLY A 9 -21.54 -7.08 3.63
N SER A 10 -22.22 -7.15 2.49
CA SER A 10 -23.09 -8.25 2.09
C SER A 10 -22.63 -8.81 0.74
N LEU A 11 -22.78 -10.11 0.51
CA LEU A 11 -22.43 -10.73 -0.78
C LEU A 11 -23.21 -10.14 -1.95
N GLU A 12 -24.46 -9.74 -1.74
CA GLU A 12 -25.29 -9.15 -2.79
C GLU A 12 -24.78 -7.79 -3.30
N LYS A 13 -24.21 -6.98 -2.40
CA LYS A 13 -23.81 -5.59 -2.70
C LYS A 13 -22.31 -5.38 -2.79
N HIS A 14 -21.50 -6.27 -2.19
CA HIS A 14 -20.08 -6.08 -1.98
C HIS A 14 -19.26 -7.32 -2.40
N CYS A 15 -19.67 -7.98 -3.50
CA CYS A 15 -19.01 -9.19 -4.00
C CYS A 15 -17.66 -8.92 -4.69
N LEU A 16 -17.38 -7.67 -5.04
CA LEU A 16 -16.12 -7.28 -5.66
C LEU A 16 -15.08 -6.87 -4.62
N TRP A 17 -13.83 -6.71 -5.06
CA TRP A 17 -12.73 -6.22 -4.23
C TRP A 17 -13.02 -4.83 -3.69
N GLN A 18 -12.89 -4.61 -2.38
CA GLN A 18 -13.30 -3.38 -1.70
C GLN A 18 -12.18 -2.73 -0.88
N LYS A 19 -10.94 -3.21 -0.94
CA LYS A 19 -9.84 -2.76 -0.07
C LYS A 19 -9.66 -1.24 -0.12
N GLU A 20 -9.56 -0.68 -1.31
CA GLU A 20 -9.30 0.76 -1.51
C GLU A 20 -10.50 1.60 -1.06
N SER A 21 -11.72 1.15 -1.34
CA SER A 21 -12.94 1.81 -0.86
C SER A 21 -13.03 1.79 0.67
N LEU A 22 -12.66 0.69 1.32
CA LEU A 22 -12.61 0.57 2.76
C LEU A 22 -11.52 1.45 3.37
N LEU A 23 -10.36 1.55 2.72
CA LEU A 23 -9.28 2.46 3.13
C LEU A 23 -9.73 3.93 3.07
N ASN A 24 -10.38 4.33 1.99
CA ASN A 24 -10.95 5.68 1.85
C ASN A 24 -11.96 5.97 2.95
N LEU A 25 -12.88 5.03 3.20
CA LEU A 25 -13.88 5.17 4.26
C LEU A 25 -13.24 5.25 5.65
N ALA A 26 -12.26 4.41 5.93
CA ALA A 26 -11.52 4.42 7.19
C ALA A 26 -10.77 5.76 7.38
N PHE A 27 -10.11 6.25 6.34
CA PHE A 27 -9.38 7.51 6.39
C PHE A 27 -10.31 8.71 6.58
N CYS A 28 -11.46 8.76 5.92
CA CYS A 28 -12.47 9.81 6.10
C CYS A 28 -13.06 9.83 7.53
N ASN A 29 -13.08 8.71 8.21
CA ASN A 29 -13.61 8.60 9.58
C ASN A 29 -12.52 8.68 10.67
N ILE A 30 -11.28 8.96 10.30
CA ILE A 30 -10.20 9.11 11.29
C ILE A 30 -10.44 10.36 12.15
N SER A 31 -10.23 10.23 13.44
CA SER A 31 -10.33 11.38 14.35
C SER A 31 -9.29 12.45 14.00
N THR A 32 -9.71 13.71 13.98
CA THR A 32 -8.87 14.86 13.61
C THR A 32 -7.63 15.04 14.48
N ASN A 33 -7.60 14.42 15.67
CA ASN A 33 -6.47 14.47 16.59
C ASN A 33 -5.44 13.35 16.37
N LYS A 34 -5.65 12.47 15.39
CA LYS A 34 -4.68 11.41 15.07
C LYS A 34 -3.57 11.97 14.21
N LYS A 35 -2.33 11.66 14.59
CA LYS A 35 -1.12 12.10 13.88
C LYS A 35 -0.69 11.11 12.78
N TYR A 36 -0.98 9.84 12.98
CA TYR A 36 -0.59 8.75 12.08
C TYR A 36 -1.78 7.89 11.68
N PHE A 37 -1.70 7.33 10.49
CA PHE A 37 -2.62 6.31 10.00
C PHE A 37 -1.82 5.17 9.38
N ALA A 38 -2.15 3.95 9.77
CA ALA A 38 -1.59 2.73 9.18
C ALA A 38 -2.71 1.87 8.60
N TRP A 39 -2.42 1.22 7.48
CA TRP A 39 -3.26 0.17 6.93
C TRP A 39 -2.43 -1.08 6.73
N ILE A 40 -3.02 -2.22 7.06
CA ILE A 40 -2.34 -3.51 7.12
C ILE A 40 -3.31 -4.58 6.62
N ASP A 41 -2.83 -5.48 5.78
CA ASP A 41 -3.58 -6.65 5.40
C ASP A 41 -3.71 -7.58 6.61
N HIS A 42 -4.89 -8.20 6.78
CA HIS A 42 -5.27 -8.88 8.02
C HIS A 42 -4.49 -10.18 8.29
N ASP A 43 -3.83 -10.72 7.28
CA ASP A 43 -3.11 -12.00 7.27
C ASP A 43 -1.57 -11.83 7.31
N LEU A 44 -1.08 -10.72 7.87
CA LEU A 44 0.34 -10.38 7.91
C LEU A 44 0.91 -10.28 9.33
N PRO A 45 1.29 -11.39 9.97
CA PRO A 45 2.12 -11.33 11.16
C PRO A 45 3.51 -10.74 10.87
N PHE A 46 3.96 -9.83 11.74
CA PHE A 46 5.29 -9.22 11.65
C PHE A 46 6.29 -9.90 12.58
N SER A 47 7.51 -10.16 12.09
CA SER A 47 8.60 -10.65 12.92
C SER A 47 9.17 -9.57 13.86
N ASN A 48 9.09 -8.30 13.44
CA ASN A 48 9.49 -7.17 14.26
C ASN A 48 8.34 -6.74 15.16
N GLN A 49 8.37 -7.08 16.43
CA GLN A 49 7.32 -6.68 17.39
C GLN A 49 7.29 -5.16 17.66
N ASN A 50 8.36 -4.45 17.33
CA ASN A 50 8.47 -2.99 17.49
C ASN A 50 8.16 -2.21 16.19
N TRP A 51 7.56 -2.86 15.20
CA TRP A 51 7.28 -2.24 13.88
C TRP A 51 6.55 -0.89 13.99
N LEU A 52 5.62 -0.77 14.93
CA LEU A 52 4.86 0.47 15.13
C LEU A 52 5.75 1.61 15.65
N ILE A 53 6.57 1.31 16.66
CA ILE A 53 7.49 2.30 17.25
C ILE A 53 8.53 2.73 16.21
N GLU A 54 9.12 1.77 15.51
CA GLU A 54 10.10 2.04 14.46
C GLU A 54 9.50 2.86 13.32
N SER A 55 8.25 2.58 12.92
CA SER A 55 7.54 3.36 11.89
C SER A 55 7.36 4.83 12.32
N ILE A 56 6.94 5.05 13.56
CA ILE A 56 6.78 6.40 14.11
C ILE A 56 8.13 7.14 14.11
N GLN A 57 9.20 6.50 14.58
CA GLN A 57 10.54 7.08 14.59
C GLN A 57 11.00 7.48 13.18
N LYS A 58 10.75 6.64 12.18
CA LYS A 58 11.07 6.96 10.77
C LYS A 58 10.26 8.13 10.24
N LEU A 59 8.97 8.19 10.55
CA LEU A 59 8.12 9.32 10.17
C LEU A 59 8.56 10.62 10.86
N GLU A 60 8.97 10.57 12.13
CA GLU A 60 9.51 11.72 12.85
C GLU A 60 10.89 12.16 12.33
N SER A 61 11.69 11.25 11.80
CA SER A 61 13.00 11.53 11.22
C SER A 61 12.95 12.00 9.75
N GLY A 62 11.75 12.28 9.21
CA GLY A 62 11.57 12.92 7.91
C GLY A 62 11.10 12.01 6.79
N ASN A 63 10.73 10.76 7.07
CA ASN A 63 9.98 9.99 6.06
C ASN A 63 8.52 10.47 6.00
N ASP A 64 7.93 10.43 4.81
CA ASP A 64 6.52 10.73 4.56
C ASP A 64 5.63 9.51 4.68
N LEU A 65 6.14 8.38 4.16
CA LEU A 65 5.53 7.06 4.23
C LEU A 65 6.55 6.02 4.67
N VAL A 66 6.06 4.97 5.33
CA VAL A 66 6.87 3.83 5.78
C VAL A 66 6.16 2.54 5.40
N GLN A 67 6.82 1.66 4.65
CA GLN A 67 6.38 0.27 4.48
C GLN A 67 6.74 -0.52 5.75
N LEU A 68 5.81 -1.32 6.27
CA LEU A 68 5.93 -1.91 7.62
C LEU A 68 6.81 -3.16 7.69
N PHE A 69 7.59 -3.43 6.65
CA PHE A 69 8.52 -4.57 6.58
C PHE A 69 9.61 -4.33 5.52
N GLU A 70 10.69 -5.07 5.61
CA GLU A 70 11.73 -5.11 4.58
C GLU A 70 11.65 -6.33 3.66
N GLU A 71 10.99 -7.42 4.11
CA GLU A 71 10.84 -8.68 3.37
C GLU A 71 9.47 -9.29 3.66
N VAL A 72 8.81 -9.84 2.65
CA VAL A 72 7.65 -10.68 2.80
C VAL A 72 8.02 -12.13 2.53
N VAL A 73 7.57 -13.03 3.41
CA VAL A 73 7.76 -14.47 3.32
C VAL A 73 6.40 -15.09 3.07
N TYR A 74 6.21 -15.63 1.87
CA TYR A 74 4.98 -16.33 1.51
C TYR A 74 5.03 -17.75 2.01
N LEU A 75 3.98 -18.16 2.71
CA LEU A 75 3.82 -19.49 3.27
C LEU A 75 2.76 -20.26 2.46
N ASP A 76 2.92 -21.56 2.37
CA ASP A 76 1.88 -22.46 1.89
C ASP A 76 0.89 -22.83 3.00
N GLN A 77 -0.14 -23.62 2.67
CA GLN A 77 -1.14 -24.09 3.62
C GLN A 77 -0.57 -24.91 4.81
N LYS A 78 0.65 -25.38 4.69
CA LYS A 78 1.38 -26.10 5.77
C LYS A 78 2.33 -25.21 6.55
N ALA A 79 2.25 -23.88 6.33
CA ALA A 79 3.15 -22.88 6.88
C ALA A 79 4.64 -23.10 6.48
N ILE A 80 4.87 -23.74 5.33
CA ILE A 80 6.20 -23.89 4.75
C ILE A 80 6.47 -22.71 3.83
N VAL A 81 7.70 -22.19 3.84
CA VAL A 81 8.09 -21.08 2.96
C VAL A 81 8.01 -21.51 1.50
N SER A 82 7.10 -20.90 0.74
CA SER A 82 6.96 -21.10 -0.70
C SER A 82 7.92 -20.21 -1.50
N HIS A 83 7.98 -18.93 -1.15
CA HIS A 83 8.94 -17.98 -1.73
C HIS A 83 9.12 -16.74 -0.82
N ARG A 84 10.07 -15.88 -1.20
CA ARG A 84 10.34 -14.62 -0.50
C ARG A 84 10.40 -13.48 -1.49
N SER A 85 9.96 -12.31 -1.07
CA SER A 85 10.11 -11.08 -1.84
C SER A 85 10.57 -9.93 -0.93
N VAL A 86 11.43 -9.09 -1.46
CA VAL A 86 11.84 -7.87 -0.76
C VAL A 86 10.71 -6.85 -0.81
N GLY A 87 10.45 -6.15 0.29
CA GLY A 87 9.51 -5.02 0.31
C GLY A 87 9.90 -3.96 -0.71
N ARG A 88 8.90 -3.34 -1.35
CA ARG A 88 9.11 -2.34 -2.41
C ARG A 88 10.02 -1.20 -1.96
N SER A 89 9.78 -0.66 -0.77
CA SER A 89 10.56 0.47 -0.24
C SER A 89 12.03 0.14 -0.06
N LYS A 90 12.35 -1.04 0.49
CA LYS A 90 13.73 -1.51 0.62
C LYS A 90 14.39 -1.71 -0.75
N LYS A 91 13.66 -2.31 -1.70
CA LYS A 91 14.17 -2.57 -3.05
C LYS A 91 14.48 -1.29 -3.79
N MET A 92 13.55 -0.32 -3.78
CA MET A 92 13.72 0.97 -4.44
C MET A 92 14.88 1.78 -3.86
N LYS A 93 15.02 1.79 -2.53
CA LYS A 93 16.13 2.47 -1.86
C LYS A 93 17.50 1.89 -2.23
N ASN A 94 17.60 0.57 -2.39
CA ASN A 94 18.85 -0.10 -2.70
C ASN A 94 19.29 0.02 -4.16
N LEU A 95 18.33 0.16 -5.08
CA LEU A 95 18.63 0.12 -6.51
C LEU A 95 19.03 1.47 -7.09
N ASN A 96 18.69 2.57 -6.44
CA ASN A 96 18.88 3.93 -7.00
C ASN A 96 18.34 4.03 -8.46
N VAL A 97 17.29 3.26 -8.81
CA VAL A 97 16.80 3.03 -10.17
C VAL A 97 15.39 3.57 -10.31
N LYS A 98 15.07 4.10 -11.49
CA LYS A 98 13.71 4.45 -11.87
C LYS A 98 12.83 3.18 -11.93
N PHE A 99 11.62 3.29 -11.42
CA PHE A 99 10.62 2.23 -11.43
C PHE A 99 10.34 1.73 -12.86
N GLN A 100 10.57 0.46 -13.17
CA GLN A 100 10.49 -0.04 -14.54
C GLN A 100 9.56 -1.24 -14.78
N SER A 101 9.30 -2.11 -13.81
CA SER A 101 8.42 -3.26 -14.00
C SER A 101 7.92 -3.87 -12.68
N ARG A 102 6.74 -4.54 -12.74
CA ARG A 102 6.08 -5.16 -11.59
C ARG A 102 6.97 -6.14 -10.81
N ASN A 103 7.64 -7.05 -11.52
CA ASN A 103 8.40 -8.14 -10.88
C ASN A 103 9.80 -7.73 -10.40
N ALA A 104 10.36 -6.64 -10.92
CA ALA A 104 11.71 -6.19 -10.58
C ALA A 104 11.78 -5.43 -9.26
N HIS A 105 10.65 -4.97 -8.70
CA HIS A 105 10.63 -3.93 -7.68
C HIS A 105 10.15 -4.37 -6.29
N GLY A 106 9.93 -5.66 -6.07
CA GLY A 106 9.53 -6.21 -4.79
C GLY A 106 8.02 -6.07 -4.48
N CYS A 107 7.60 -6.51 -3.30
CA CYS A 107 6.22 -6.52 -2.87
C CYS A 107 5.71 -5.09 -2.58
N PRO A 108 4.66 -4.60 -3.26
CA PRO A 108 4.11 -3.26 -3.06
C PRO A 108 3.11 -3.19 -1.91
N GLY A 109 2.47 -4.33 -1.58
CA GLY A 109 1.36 -4.42 -0.64
C GLY A 109 1.76 -4.68 0.81
N GLY A 110 0.85 -5.23 1.55
CA GLY A 110 1.01 -5.75 2.91
C GLY A 110 0.70 -4.73 3.99
N GLY A 111 1.50 -3.71 4.16
CA GLY A 111 1.26 -2.72 5.20
C GLY A 111 2.07 -1.45 5.02
N TRP A 112 1.42 -0.34 5.32
CA TRP A 112 1.98 1.01 5.18
C TRP A 112 1.54 1.91 6.33
N MET A 113 2.33 2.92 6.64
CA MET A 113 2.02 3.96 7.61
C MET A 113 2.48 5.32 7.10
N GLY A 114 1.69 6.36 7.38
CA GLY A 114 2.03 7.74 7.05
C GLY A 114 1.51 8.73 8.08
N ARG A 115 2.01 9.98 8.03
CA ARG A 115 1.40 11.08 8.77
C ARG A 115 0.06 11.44 8.15
N VAL A 116 -0.96 11.64 8.97
CA VAL A 116 -2.30 12.03 8.49
C VAL A 116 -2.22 13.29 7.63
N GLU A 117 -1.37 14.23 7.98
CA GLU A 117 -1.16 15.47 7.21
C GLU A 117 -0.67 15.20 5.77
N THR A 118 0.30 14.30 5.60
CA THR A 118 0.75 13.88 4.28
C THR A 118 -0.34 13.10 3.54
N LEU A 119 -1.02 12.20 4.26
CA LEU A 119 -2.02 11.31 3.67
C LEU A 119 -3.29 12.04 3.19
N LYS A 120 -3.62 13.22 3.70
CA LYS A 120 -4.70 14.07 3.17
C LYS A 120 -4.51 14.42 1.68
N ASN A 121 -3.28 14.48 1.21
CA ASN A 121 -2.96 14.75 -0.19
C ASN A 121 -2.91 13.47 -1.04
N ILE A 122 -2.80 12.30 -0.41
CA ILE A 122 -2.78 10.99 -1.07
C ILE A 122 -4.20 10.44 -1.22
N PHE A 123 -4.98 10.52 -0.15
CA PHE A 123 -6.38 10.07 -0.17
C PHE A 123 -7.33 11.10 -0.79
N PRO A 124 -8.44 10.67 -1.39
CA PRO A 124 -8.81 9.27 -1.60
C PRO A 124 -7.92 8.58 -2.63
N VAL A 125 -7.68 7.29 -2.41
CA VAL A 125 -7.03 6.42 -3.40
C VAL A 125 -8.07 5.92 -4.41
N PRO A 126 -7.67 5.61 -5.67
CA PRO A 126 -8.60 5.08 -6.66
C PRO A 126 -9.23 3.77 -6.19
N SER A 127 -10.53 3.62 -6.40
CA SER A 127 -11.25 2.38 -6.09
C SER A 127 -11.03 1.36 -7.20
N ILE A 128 -10.40 0.24 -6.86
CA ILE A 128 -10.04 -0.82 -7.78
C ILE A 128 -10.79 -2.09 -7.40
N VAL A 129 -11.61 -2.60 -8.31
CA VAL A 129 -12.55 -3.71 -8.02
C VAL A 129 -12.06 -5.08 -8.49
N ILE A 130 -10.93 -5.15 -9.21
CA ILE A 130 -10.36 -6.40 -9.74
C ILE A 130 -8.98 -6.73 -9.15
N GLY A 131 -8.58 -6.07 -8.05
CA GLY A 131 -7.30 -6.26 -7.39
C GLY A 131 -6.17 -5.37 -7.95
N SER A 132 -4.94 -5.60 -7.47
CA SER A 132 -3.74 -4.81 -7.81
C SER A 132 -3.72 -3.36 -7.31
N GLY A 133 -4.58 -2.99 -6.37
CA GLY A 133 -4.60 -1.66 -5.79
C GLY A 133 -3.27 -1.24 -5.18
N ASP A 134 -2.55 -2.17 -4.57
CA ASP A 134 -1.21 -1.92 -4.02
C ASP A 134 -0.19 -1.52 -5.09
N GLU A 135 -0.30 -2.05 -6.32
CA GLU A 135 0.55 -1.61 -7.43
C GLU A 135 0.22 -0.18 -7.85
N TRP A 136 -1.06 0.16 -7.96
CA TRP A 136 -1.48 1.53 -8.29
C TRP A 136 -1.05 2.54 -7.23
N LEU A 137 -1.17 2.18 -5.94
CA LEU A 137 -0.63 2.99 -4.85
C LEU A 137 0.88 3.17 -4.98
N ALA A 138 1.61 2.10 -5.27
CA ALA A 138 3.06 2.17 -5.47
C ALA A 138 3.43 3.03 -6.68
N TYR A 139 2.70 2.96 -7.79
CA TYR A 139 2.91 3.88 -8.91
C TYR A 139 2.76 5.35 -8.48
N GLY A 140 1.75 5.66 -7.66
CA GLY A 140 1.59 6.98 -7.08
C GLY A 140 2.76 7.37 -6.18
N PHE A 141 3.13 6.51 -5.24
CA PHE A 141 4.18 6.78 -4.26
C PHE A 141 5.56 7.01 -4.90
N TYR A 142 5.88 6.29 -5.96
CA TYR A 142 7.17 6.38 -6.65
C TYR A 142 7.14 7.22 -7.94
N GLY A 143 6.00 7.82 -8.26
CA GLY A 143 5.86 8.77 -9.35
C GLY A 143 6.16 8.18 -10.73
N THR A 144 5.77 6.94 -10.98
CA THR A 144 5.98 6.33 -12.29
C THR A 144 4.79 6.53 -13.22
N LYS A 145 5.10 6.82 -14.49
CA LYS A 145 4.11 6.91 -15.58
C LYS A 145 4.11 5.67 -16.47
N ASN A 146 5.13 4.82 -16.34
CA ASN A 146 5.28 3.62 -17.16
C ASN A 146 4.67 2.42 -16.45
N ILE A 147 3.40 2.17 -16.70
CA ILE A 147 2.71 0.99 -16.19
C ILE A 147 3.15 -0.27 -16.95
N SER A 148 3.23 -1.39 -16.25
CA SER A 148 3.58 -2.67 -16.88
C SER A 148 2.47 -3.20 -17.78
N LYS A 149 2.80 -4.06 -18.75
CA LYS A 149 1.80 -4.67 -19.64
C LYS A 149 0.65 -5.33 -18.87
N PRO A 150 0.86 -6.14 -17.79
CA PRO A 150 -0.24 -6.68 -17.00
C PRO A 150 -1.14 -5.63 -16.37
N MET A 151 -0.58 -4.47 -16.00
CA MET A 151 -1.37 -3.36 -15.47
C MET A 151 -2.16 -2.64 -16.57
N GLN A 152 -1.61 -2.56 -17.78
CA GLN A 152 -2.34 -2.04 -18.94
C GLN A 152 -3.52 -2.95 -19.29
N ASP A 153 -3.31 -4.26 -19.38
CA ASP A 153 -4.36 -5.23 -19.65
C ASP A 153 -5.48 -5.16 -18.60
N GLN A 154 -5.12 -4.91 -17.35
CA GLN A 154 -6.07 -4.69 -16.26
C GLN A 154 -6.83 -3.36 -16.40
N LEU A 155 -6.16 -2.32 -16.84
CA LEU A 155 -6.76 -1.00 -17.08
C LEU A 155 -7.82 -1.06 -18.18
N ASP A 156 -7.54 -1.81 -19.26
CA ASP A 156 -8.38 -1.89 -20.44
C ASP A 156 -9.78 -2.50 -20.18
N VAL A 157 -10.01 -3.15 -19.03
CA VAL A 157 -11.34 -3.67 -18.64
C VAL A 157 -12.21 -2.65 -17.91
N TYR A 158 -11.65 -1.50 -17.52
CA TYR A 158 -12.42 -0.43 -16.87
C TYR A 158 -13.04 0.52 -17.89
N SER A 159 -14.08 1.24 -17.50
CA SER A 159 -14.61 2.38 -18.26
C SER A 159 -13.58 3.52 -18.36
N LEU A 160 -13.70 4.36 -19.38
CA LEU A 160 -12.72 5.42 -19.65
C LEU A 160 -12.55 6.39 -18.48
N ASP A 161 -13.61 6.75 -17.79
CA ASP A 161 -13.59 7.63 -16.62
C ASP A 161 -12.80 7.01 -15.44
N VAL A 162 -12.89 5.69 -15.25
CA VAL A 162 -12.08 4.97 -14.26
C VAL A 162 -10.61 4.88 -14.70
N GLN A 163 -10.37 4.60 -15.99
CA GLN A 163 -9.01 4.60 -16.55
C GLN A 163 -8.33 5.96 -16.34
N ASP A 164 -9.02 7.06 -16.66
CA ASP A 164 -8.51 8.42 -16.47
C ASP A 164 -8.20 8.69 -14.98
N SER A 165 -9.09 8.30 -14.07
CA SER A 165 -8.87 8.43 -12.63
C SER A 165 -7.63 7.68 -12.15
N LEU A 166 -7.43 6.44 -12.62
CA LEU A 166 -6.28 5.62 -12.28
C LEU A 166 -4.98 6.20 -12.84
N MET A 167 -4.99 6.70 -14.07
CA MET A 167 -3.81 7.29 -14.71
C MET A 167 -3.43 8.65 -14.13
N CYS A 168 -4.41 9.46 -13.72
CA CYS A 168 -4.14 10.75 -13.08
C CYS A 168 -3.61 10.63 -11.65
N TYR A 169 -3.86 9.51 -10.96
CA TYR A 169 -3.45 9.33 -9.56
C TYR A 169 -1.92 9.37 -9.36
N PRO A 170 -1.10 8.65 -10.13
CA PRO A 170 0.36 8.76 -10.05
C PRO A 170 0.87 10.19 -10.29
N ASP A 171 0.29 10.91 -11.23
CA ASP A 171 0.67 12.29 -11.52
C ASP A 171 0.37 13.23 -10.36
N LYS A 172 -0.80 13.08 -9.73
CA LYS A 172 -1.18 13.85 -8.54
C LYS A 172 -0.16 13.70 -7.41
N ILE A 173 0.33 12.48 -7.17
CA ILE A 173 1.19 12.17 -6.02
C ILE A 173 2.67 12.35 -6.34
N SER A 174 3.10 12.11 -7.58
CA SER A 174 4.51 12.23 -7.98
C SER A 174 5.11 13.59 -7.70
N ASN A 175 4.31 14.64 -7.79
CA ASN A 175 4.73 16.01 -7.49
C ASN A 175 5.07 16.24 -6.01
N MET A 176 4.62 15.37 -5.11
CA MET A 176 4.90 15.45 -3.68
C MET A 176 6.34 15.02 -3.34
N LYS A 177 7.02 14.28 -4.22
CA LYS A 177 8.39 13.77 -4.02
C LYS A 177 8.57 13.08 -2.66
N LEU A 178 7.71 12.12 -2.37
CA LEU A 178 7.63 11.44 -1.08
C LEU A 178 8.96 10.78 -0.69
N ASN A 179 9.41 11.03 0.54
CA ASN A 179 10.51 10.32 1.17
C ASN A 179 9.96 9.04 1.83
N ILE A 180 10.26 7.88 1.23
CA ILE A 180 9.66 6.61 1.63
C ILE A 180 10.68 5.74 2.35
N GLY A 181 10.34 5.31 3.57
CA GLY A 181 11.12 4.39 4.39
C GLY A 181 10.52 2.99 4.46
N PHE A 182 11.16 2.14 5.23
CA PHE A 182 10.64 0.82 5.63
C PHE A 182 11.12 0.47 7.04
N THR A 183 10.34 -0.37 7.75
CA THR A 183 10.79 -0.94 9.03
C THR A 183 11.64 -2.18 8.80
N SER A 184 12.47 -2.49 9.78
CA SER A 184 13.22 -3.73 9.80
C SER A 184 12.30 -4.95 9.95
N GLY A 185 12.80 -6.12 9.54
CA GLY A 185 12.13 -7.40 9.76
C GLY A 185 11.24 -7.85 8.61
N LYS A 186 10.55 -8.95 8.85
CA LYS A 186 9.75 -9.67 7.85
C LYS A 186 8.28 -9.60 8.21
N CYS A 187 7.43 -9.67 7.20
CA CYS A 187 6.04 -10.09 7.37
C CYS A 187 5.85 -11.47 6.73
N TYR A 188 4.90 -12.23 7.26
CA TYR A 188 4.54 -13.55 6.76
C TYR A 188 3.16 -13.44 6.13
N HIS A 189 2.99 -14.03 4.94
CA HIS A 189 1.74 -14.01 4.18
C HIS A 189 1.32 -15.46 3.90
N LEU A 190 0.11 -15.83 4.28
CA LEU A 190 -0.50 -17.15 4.07
C LEU A 190 -1.15 -17.27 2.70
#